data_ed20eee4c8f6020ea16d85362f552440
#
_entry.id   ed20eee4c8f6020ea16d85362f552440
#
_cell.length_a   1.000
_cell.length_b   1.000
_cell.length_c   1.000
_cell.angle_alpha   90.00
_cell.angle_beta   90.00
_cell.angle_gamma   90.00
#
_symmetry.space_group_name_H-M   'P 1'
#
loop_
_entity.id
_entity.type
_entity.pdbx_description
1 polymer ?
#
loop_
_entity_poly.entity_id
_entity_poly.type
_entity_poly.pdbx_seq_one_letter_code
_entity_poly.pdbx_strand_id
1 'polypeptide(L)'
;MEQTPQVDLIKKHKQWFKDLSIHIDKFNFGILKDNLTKLEQIYMGGLVKSGYFTETVQGYLLTLKGQSELGVNQKQSDKVKELRANKVKLWSFSELEQWNGCQLSYKLQRIDRVPQLHSSYSFYGSLAHDIQESYVLGNIEYKDMLEQFKIRLERLKTLGVLLPKDRKGGLTIQENYEKCLKDYFRHNYTEITKDIRVEVEVLNQIGEHWILGYIDYLKINRKENGKFYVDIIDFKTSTIYSKDEMKVKARQLILYKILLEKSYPNIVVENIGFDFMKYVNIYFNSKPSRKSRKDNYIEPYYEKLIKELGEGMDKEIQKWIRTKTIPQEYQYLINIKNCYVYYYPTQEDIDEITQYIENTTQEVKNGIEQNEFTNRDYANEQFFCDNLCGFREKCPIINQSNIPQGKSMNSILQDILNKRKEGK
;
A
#
# COMPACT_ATOMS: atom_id res chain seq x y z
N MET A 1 17.73 -7.58 43.21
CA MET A 1 18.33 -7.66 41.85
C MET A 1 18.29 -6.27 41.27
N GLU A 2 19.41 -5.57 41.26
CA GLU A 2 19.53 -4.27 40.61
C GLU A 2 19.33 -4.44 39.11
N GLN A 3 18.32 -3.80 38.57
CA GLN A 3 18.09 -3.76 37.12
C GLN A 3 19.25 -2.99 36.49
N THR A 4 19.97 -3.64 35.59
CA THR A 4 21.09 -3.03 34.87
C THR A 4 20.67 -1.74 34.17
N PRO A 5 21.52 -0.69 34.11
CA PRO A 5 21.25 0.60 33.50
C PRO A 5 20.69 0.52 32.07
N GLN A 6 20.97 -0.56 31.35
CA GLN A 6 20.55 -0.79 29.97
C GLN A 6 19.05 -1.14 29.85
N VAL A 7 18.47 -1.78 30.87
CA VAL A 7 17.02 -2.13 30.88
C VAL A 7 16.17 -0.89 31.15
N ASP A 8 16.66 0.03 31.98
CA ASP A 8 15.99 1.30 32.27
C ASP A 8 16.02 2.27 31.07
N LEU A 9 17.10 2.29 30.31
CA LEU A 9 17.21 3.05 29.07
C LEU A 9 16.21 2.57 28.03
N ILE A 10 16.05 1.25 27.86
CA ILE A 10 15.06 0.66 26.91
C ILE A 10 13.63 1.03 27.33
N LYS A 11 13.31 0.99 28.61
CA LYS A 11 11.98 1.40 29.13
C LYS A 11 11.72 2.89 28.91
N LYS A 12 12.70 3.76 29.16
CA LYS A 12 12.61 5.21 28.90
C LYS A 12 12.47 5.52 27.41
N HIS A 13 13.20 4.80 26.57
CA HIS A 13 13.07 4.94 25.11
C HIS A 13 11.68 4.52 24.62
N LYS A 14 11.14 3.42 25.15
CA LYS A 14 9.77 2.97 24.81
C LYS A 14 8.71 3.96 25.26
N GLN A 15 8.85 4.54 26.45
CA GLN A 15 7.92 5.54 26.93
C GLN A 15 7.99 6.80 26.09
N TRP A 16 9.17 7.32 25.84
CA TRP A 16 9.38 8.47 24.96
C TRP A 16 8.84 8.21 23.55
N PHE A 17 9.00 7.01 23.00
CA PHE A 17 8.46 6.61 21.72
C PHE A 17 6.93 6.63 21.72
N LYS A 18 6.28 6.18 22.80
CA LYS A 18 4.84 6.27 22.98
C LYS A 18 4.35 7.71 23.13
N ASP A 19 5.10 8.53 23.85
CA ASP A 19 4.80 9.95 24.01
C ASP A 19 4.97 10.70 22.69
N LEU A 20 5.96 10.34 21.90
CA LEU A 20 6.18 10.84 20.54
C LEU A 20 5.03 10.47 19.60
N SER A 21 4.32 9.35 19.85
CA SER A 21 3.16 8.94 19.06
C SER A 21 2.01 9.96 19.09
N ILE A 22 1.94 10.78 20.14
CA ILE A 22 0.99 11.88 20.24
C ILE A 22 1.34 12.99 19.24
N HIS A 23 2.61 13.11 18.87
CA HIS A 23 3.16 14.12 17.95
C HIS A 23 3.48 13.55 16.56
N ILE A 24 3.67 12.23 16.46
CA ILE A 24 3.75 11.52 15.18
C ILE A 24 2.30 11.19 14.82
N ASP A 25 1.67 12.08 14.09
CA ASP A 25 0.46 11.77 13.36
C ASP A 25 0.66 10.42 12.66
N LYS A 26 -0.35 9.52 12.68
CA LYS A 26 -0.28 8.20 12.03
C LYS A 26 0.14 8.27 10.56
N PHE A 27 0.13 9.45 10.00
CA PHE A 27 0.56 9.82 8.66
C PHE A 27 2.01 10.33 8.58
N ASN A 28 2.72 10.37 9.69
CA ASN A 28 4.05 10.92 9.78
C ASN A 28 5.08 9.80 9.81
N PHE A 29 5.37 9.24 8.63
CA PHE A 29 6.29 8.10 8.47
C PHE A 29 7.73 8.35 8.92
N GLY A 30 8.08 9.58 9.30
CA GLY A 30 9.44 9.89 9.70
C GLY A 30 9.60 11.23 10.44
N ILE A 31 10.77 11.41 11.02
CA ILE A 31 11.16 12.60 11.80
C ILE A 31 12.47 13.13 11.23
N LEU A 32 12.52 14.43 10.95
CA LEU A 32 13.75 15.11 10.54
C LEU A 32 14.69 15.28 11.75
N LYS A 33 16.00 15.08 11.56
CA LYS A 33 17.02 15.26 12.62
C LYS A 33 17.02 16.67 13.18
N ASP A 34 16.81 17.67 12.33
CA ASP A 34 16.78 19.08 12.73
C ASP A 34 15.59 19.44 13.64
N ASN A 35 14.56 18.60 13.68
CA ASN A 35 13.42 18.77 14.58
C ASN A 35 13.64 18.13 15.95
N LEU A 36 14.80 17.52 16.17
CA LEU A 36 15.13 16.79 17.39
C LEU A 36 16.29 17.45 18.15
N THR A 37 16.15 17.52 19.46
CA THR A 37 17.26 17.86 20.35
C THR A 37 18.35 16.78 20.30
N LYS A 38 19.57 17.10 20.76
CA LYS A 38 20.66 16.12 20.83
C LYS A 38 20.30 14.89 21.69
N LEU A 39 19.54 15.08 22.77
CA LEU A 39 19.09 13.99 23.62
C LEU A 39 18.08 13.09 22.90
N GLU A 40 17.14 13.68 22.18
CA GLU A 40 16.17 12.94 21.38
C GLU A 40 16.82 12.16 20.24
N GLN A 41 17.88 12.69 19.62
CA GLN A 41 18.65 11.95 18.61
C GLN A 41 19.35 10.73 19.22
N ILE A 42 19.81 10.79 20.48
CA ILE A 42 20.35 9.64 21.20
C ILE A 42 19.25 8.56 21.40
N TYR A 43 18.04 8.97 21.79
CA TYR A 43 16.91 8.06 21.94
C TYR A 43 16.52 7.43 20.60
N MET A 44 16.53 8.21 19.51
CA MET A 44 16.30 7.67 18.16
C MET A 44 17.34 6.61 17.79
N GLY A 45 18.61 6.80 18.14
CA GLY A 45 19.65 5.77 17.94
C GLY A 45 19.31 4.44 18.63
N GLY A 46 18.72 4.48 19.83
CA GLY A 46 18.21 3.29 20.53
C GLY A 46 17.02 2.64 19.80
N LEU A 47 16.10 3.44 19.30
CA LEU A 47 14.93 2.97 18.53
C LEU A 47 15.33 2.38 17.17
N VAL A 48 16.35 2.93 16.51
CA VAL A 48 16.94 2.37 15.28
C VAL A 48 17.56 1.00 15.57
N LYS A 49 18.38 0.87 16.62
CA LYS A 49 18.95 -0.43 17.02
C LYS A 49 17.89 -1.47 17.37
N SER A 50 16.75 -1.03 17.91
CA SER A 50 15.62 -1.90 18.23
C SER A 50 14.72 -2.21 17.02
N GLY A 51 15.03 -1.63 15.85
CA GLY A 51 14.31 -1.87 14.60
C GLY A 51 12.96 -1.15 14.49
N TYR A 52 12.70 -0.14 15.34
CA TYR A 52 11.48 0.68 15.24
C TYR A 52 11.59 1.77 14.19
N PHE A 53 12.80 2.26 13.93
CA PHE A 53 13.13 3.23 12.90
C PHE A 53 14.29 2.77 12.04
N THR A 54 14.34 3.29 10.81
CA THR A 54 15.52 3.24 9.94
C THR A 54 16.08 4.65 9.85
N GLU A 55 17.39 4.80 10.09
CA GLU A 55 18.06 6.09 9.98
C GLU A 55 18.34 6.43 8.51
N THR A 56 18.12 7.69 8.17
CA THR A 56 18.50 8.31 6.89
C THR A 56 19.46 9.46 7.14
N VAL A 57 20.00 10.06 6.08
CA VAL A 57 20.89 11.23 6.21
C VAL A 57 20.21 12.37 6.96
N GLN A 58 18.95 12.65 6.69
CA GLN A 58 18.23 13.82 7.17
C GLN A 58 17.26 13.52 8.32
N GLY A 59 17.05 12.24 8.65
CA GLY A 59 16.08 11.88 9.68
C GLY A 59 15.94 10.41 9.91
N TYR A 60 14.79 10.02 10.41
CA TYR A 60 14.45 8.67 10.79
C TYR A 60 13.10 8.29 10.19
N LEU A 61 13.02 7.12 9.54
CA LEU A 61 11.80 6.56 8.96
C LEU A 61 11.23 5.48 9.87
N LEU A 62 9.94 5.54 10.12
CA LEU A 62 9.23 4.54 10.92
C LEU A 62 9.15 3.21 10.17
N THR A 63 9.58 2.11 10.79
CA THR A 63 9.44 0.76 10.24
C THR A 63 8.06 0.19 10.50
N LEU A 64 7.68 -0.91 9.83
CA LEU A 64 6.45 -1.65 10.15
C LEU A 64 6.38 -2.07 11.62
N LYS A 65 7.52 -2.48 12.20
CA LYS A 65 7.62 -2.80 13.62
C LYS A 65 7.32 -1.57 14.48
N GLY A 66 7.84 -0.41 14.08
CA GLY A 66 7.56 0.85 14.75
C GLY A 66 6.10 1.26 14.67
N GLN A 67 5.49 1.14 13.50
CA GLN A 67 4.05 1.38 13.29
C GLN A 67 3.21 0.48 14.18
N SER A 68 3.53 -0.82 14.25
CA SER A 68 2.85 -1.77 15.11
C SER A 68 2.96 -1.43 16.59
N GLU A 69 4.15 -1.03 17.05
CA GLU A 69 4.38 -0.68 18.46
C GLU A 69 3.65 0.59 18.88
N LEU A 70 3.48 1.56 17.96
CA LEU A 70 2.74 2.80 18.21
C LEU A 70 1.22 2.59 18.23
N GLY A 71 0.73 1.40 17.92
CA GLY A 71 -0.70 1.15 17.80
C GLY A 71 -1.34 1.92 16.63
N VAL A 72 -0.53 2.30 15.64
CA VAL A 72 -1.00 2.86 14.36
C VAL A 72 -1.79 1.78 13.61
N ASN A 73 -1.59 0.53 13.99
CA ASN A 73 -2.35 -0.60 13.51
C ASN A 73 -3.71 -0.69 14.21
N GLN A 74 -4.67 -0.95 13.41
CA GLN A 74 -6.10 -1.14 13.64
C GLN A 74 -6.47 -1.69 15.02
N LYS A 75 -7.59 -1.19 15.55
CA LYS A 75 -8.23 -1.72 16.75
C LYS A 75 -8.67 -3.17 16.48
N GLN A 76 -7.84 -4.12 16.91
CA GLN A 76 -8.14 -5.54 16.75
C GLN A 76 -9.36 -5.93 17.58
N SER A 77 -10.19 -6.82 17.00
CA SER A 77 -11.33 -7.38 17.70
C SER A 77 -10.90 -8.19 18.93
N ASP A 78 -11.80 -8.34 19.88
CA ASP A 78 -11.53 -9.14 21.08
C ASP A 78 -11.29 -10.62 20.72
N LYS A 79 -11.89 -11.10 19.63
CA LYS A 79 -11.65 -12.46 19.12
C LYS A 79 -10.20 -12.66 18.64
N VAL A 80 -9.64 -11.69 17.93
CA VAL A 80 -8.21 -11.73 17.53
C VAL A 80 -7.31 -11.76 18.78
N LYS A 81 -7.63 -10.93 19.78
CA LYS A 81 -6.85 -10.90 21.04
C LYS A 81 -6.93 -12.23 21.78
N GLU A 82 -8.13 -12.82 21.89
CA GLU A 82 -8.36 -14.13 22.48
C GLU A 82 -7.55 -15.23 21.80
N LEU A 83 -7.64 -15.34 20.48
CA LEU A 83 -6.90 -16.34 19.70
C LEU A 83 -5.39 -16.21 19.90
N ARG A 84 -4.87 -14.98 19.90
CA ARG A 84 -3.44 -14.71 20.14
C ARG A 84 -3.02 -15.05 21.58
N ALA A 85 -3.85 -14.74 22.57
CA ALA A 85 -3.60 -15.12 23.97
C ALA A 85 -3.53 -16.64 24.13
N ASN A 86 -4.35 -17.39 23.40
CA ASN A 86 -4.34 -18.85 23.35
C ASN A 86 -3.26 -19.41 22.41
N LYS A 87 -2.34 -18.58 21.90
CA LYS A 87 -1.23 -18.96 20.99
C LYS A 87 -1.72 -19.63 19.69
N VAL A 88 -2.95 -19.34 19.28
CA VAL A 88 -3.46 -19.81 17.99
C VAL A 88 -2.77 -19.06 16.86
N LYS A 89 -2.24 -19.78 15.90
CA LYS A 89 -1.64 -19.18 14.70
C LYS A 89 -2.72 -18.52 13.85
N LEU A 90 -2.58 -17.22 13.64
CA LEU A 90 -3.37 -16.45 12.68
C LEU A 90 -2.55 -16.26 11.41
N TRP A 91 -3.03 -16.78 10.31
CA TRP A 91 -2.42 -16.63 8.99
C TRP A 91 -2.95 -15.37 8.31
N SER A 92 -2.16 -14.78 7.43
CA SER A 92 -2.61 -13.71 6.53
C SER A 92 -2.29 -14.08 5.08
N PHE A 93 -3.08 -13.52 4.15
CA PHE A 93 -2.80 -13.73 2.72
C PHE A 93 -1.37 -13.29 2.34
N SER A 94 -0.95 -12.14 2.83
CA SER A 94 0.41 -11.63 2.57
C SER A 94 1.53 -12.53 3.11
N GLU A 95 1.28 -13.25 4.20
CA GLU A 95 2.22 -14.22 4.75
C GLU A 95 2.36 -15.45 3.83
N LEU A 96 1.23 -15.95 3.32
CA LEU A 96 1.21 -17.09 2.39
C LEU A 96 1.83 -16.71 1.03
N GLU A 97 1.51 -15.52 0.53
CA GLU A 97 2.14 -14.99 -0.70
C GLU A 97 3.64 -14.78 -0.54
N GLN A 98 4.10 -14.40 0.64
CA GLN A 98 5.53 -14.28 0.93
C GLN A 98 6.22 -15.64 0.85
N TRP A 99 5.63 -16.70 1.41
CA TRP A 99 6.14 -18.06 1.31
C TRP A 99 6.27 -18.51 -0.14
N ASN A 100 5.19 -18.39 -0.90
CA ASN A 100 5.16 -18.80 -2.30
C ASN A 100 6.09 -17.94 -3.19
N GLY A 101 6.25 -16.67 -2.84
CA GLY A 101 7.15 -15.79 -3.57
C GLY A 101 8.63 -16.05 -3.29
N CYS A 102 8.98 -16.29 -2.02
CA CYS A 102 10.38 -16.55 -1.59
C CYS A 102 10.41 -17.07 -0.15
N GLN A 103 10.60 -18.38 0.03
CA GLN A 103 10.65 -19.01 1.36
C GLN A 103 11.82 -18.47 2.20
N LEU A 104 12.95 -18.14 1.56
CA LEU A 104 14.06 -17.50 2.26
C LEU A 104 13.65 -16.13 2.86
N SER A 105 12.86 -15.33 2.16
CA SER A 105 12.36 -14.07 2.71
C SER A 105 11.40 -14.30 3.88
N TYR A 106 10.60 -15.34 3.81
CA TYR A 106 9.76 -15.79 4.92
C TYR A 106 10.59 -16.16 6.14
N LYS A 107 11.62 -16.99 5.95
CA LYS A 107 12.56 -17.38 7.02
C LYS A 107 13.18 -16.16 7.68
N LEU A 108 13.76 -15.27 6.89
CA LEU A 108 14.40 -14.05 7.40
C LEU A 108 13.44 -13.21 8.25
N GLN A 109 12.20 -13.06 7.81
CA GLN A 109 11.21 -12.24 8.52
C GLN A 109 10.61 -12.93 9.73
N ARG A 110 10.11 -14.15 9.57
CA ARG A 110 9.24 -14.81 10.55
C ARG A 110 10.00 -15.67 11.56
N ILE A 111 11.10 -16.26 11.15
CA ILE A 111 11.91 -17.15 11.98
C ILE A 111 13.09 -16.38 12.56
N ASP A 112 13.93 -15.83 11.68
CA ASP A 112 15.17 -15.14 12.10
C ASP A 112 14.91 -13.72 12.60
N ARG A 113 13.69 -13.17 12.37
CA ARG A 113 13.25 -11.83 12.78
C ARG A 113 14.17 -10.70 12.31
N VAL A 114 14.76 -10.87 11.14
CA VAL A 114 15.58 -9.83 10.49
C VAL A 114 14.71 -8.61 10.21
N PRO A 115 15.15 -7.40 10.56
CA PRO A 115 14.41 -6.18 10.24
C PRO A 115 14.21 -6.04 8.73
N GLN A 116 12.98 -5.80 8.32
CA GLN A 116 12.63 -5.59 6.93
C GLN A 116 12.88 -4.13 6.54
N LEU A 117 13.58 -3.95 5.41
CA LEU A 117 13.71 -2.64 4.77
C LEU A 117 12.48 -2.33 3.94
N HIS A 118 11.93 -1.15 4.11
CA HIS A 118 10.89 -0.68 3.21
C HIS A 118 11.46 -0.33 1.82
N SER A 119 10.70 -0.63 0.78
CA SER A 119 10.96 -0.06 -0.54
C SER A 119 10.38 1.33 -0.64
N SER A 120 10.93 2.19 -1.50
CA SER A 120 10.31 3.47 -1.80
C SER A 120 8.87 3.31 -2.30
N TYR A 121 8.60 2.27 -3.08
CA TYR A 121 7.26 1.96 -3.57
C TYR A 121 6.25 1.69 -2.44
N SER A 122 6.66 0.98 -1.36
CA SER A 122 5.77 0.74 -0.23
C SER A 122 5.44 2.03 0.53
N PHE A 123 6.41 2.93 0.74
CA PHE A 123 6.14 4.24 1.35
C PHE A 123 5.16 5.08 0.53
N TYR A 124 5.36 5.14 -0.79
CA TYR A 124 4.47 5.89 -1.67
C TYR A 124 3.08 5.27 -1.78
N GLY A 125 3.00 3.95 -1.77
CA GLY A 125 1.72 3.23 -1.71
C GLY A 125 0.96 3.55 -0.43
N SER A 126 1.59 3.35 0.74
CA SER A 126 0.98 3.66 2.04
C SER A 126 0.54 5.12 2.15
N LEU A 127 1.37 6.07 1.66
CA LEU A 127 1.00 7.48 1.64
C LEU A 127 -0.33 7.73 0.90
N ALA A 128 -0.52 7.09 -0.25
CA ALA A 128 -1.74 7.26 -1.03
C ALA A 128 -2.96 6.61 -0.37
N HIS A 129 -2.80 5.40 0.17
CA HIS A 129 -3.85 4.70 0.92
C HIS A 129 -4.29 5.50 2.14
N ASP A 130 -3.35 5.98 2.97
CA ASP A 130 -3.63 6.73 4.20
C ASP A 130 -4.44 8.00 3.95
N ILE A 131 -4.16 8.73 2.85
CA ILE A 131 -4.91 9.94 2.50
C ILE A 131 -6.32 9.57 2.07
N GLN A 132 -6.46 8.54 1.23
CA GLN A 132 -7.77 8.07 0.78
C GLN A 132 -8.62 7.56 1.95
N GLU A 133 -8.03 6.75 2.82
CA GLU A 133 -8.68 6.28 4.05
C GLU A 133 -9.13 7.45 4.94
N SER A 134 -8.24 8.41 5.17
CA SER A 134 -8.55 9.58 6.00
C SER A 134 -9.70 10.40 5.45
N TYR A 135 -9.77 10.55 4.13
CA TYR A 135 -10.88 11.21 3.47
C TYR A 135 -12.19 10.43 3.65
N VAL A 136 -12.17 9.12 3.41
CA VAL A 136 -13.35 8.26 3.57
C VAL A 136 -13.86 8.24 5.02
N LEU A 137 -12.95 8.26 6.00
CA LEU A 137 -13.29 8.36 7.43
C LEU A 137 -13.77 9.76 7.86
N GLY A 138 -13.69 10.75 6.99
CA GLY A 138 -14.02 12.14 7.33
C GLY A 138 -12.98 12.85 8.20
N ASN A 139 -11.77 12.30 8.34
CA ASN A 139 -10.68 12.90 9.08
C ASN A 139 -10.06 14.10 8.35
N ILE A 140 -10.17 14.15 7.03
CA ILE A 140 -9.78 15.27 6.17
C ILE A 140 -10.91 15.57 5.19
N GLU A 141 -11.02 16.84 4.78
CA GLU A 141 -11.97 17.24 3.75
C GLU A 141 -11.41 16.99 2.34
N TYR A 142 -12.28 16.87 1.36
CA TYR A 142 -11.89 16.69 -0.05
C TYR A 142 -10.88 17.75 -0.53
N LYS A 143 -11.12 19.02 -0.16
CA LYS A 143 -10.23 20.14 -0.55
C LYS A 143 -8.81 20.02 -0.02
N ASP A 144 -8.61 19.28 1.09
CA ASP A 144 -7.33 19.14 1.77
C ASP A 144 -6.49 17.96 1.27
N MET A 145 -7.12 16.99 0.57
CA MET A 145 -6.44 15.76 0.10
C MET A 145 -5.18 16.06 -0.70
N LEU A 146 -5.27 16.94 -1.68
CA LEU A 146 -4.12 17.29 -2.54
C LEU A 146 -2.99 17.96 -1.75
N GLU A 147 -3.32 18.83 -0.81
CA GLU A 147 -2.32 19.51 0.01
C GLU A 147 -1.65 18.55 0.98
N GLN A 148 -2.42 17.68 1.62
CA GLN A 148 -1.88 16.60 2.46
C GLN A 148 -0.95 15.68 1.66
N PHE A 149 -1.31 15.34 0.43
CA PHE A 149 -0.44 14.55 -0.44
C PHE A 149 0.89 15.27 -0.72
N LYS A 150 0.85 16.54 -1.09
CA LYS A 150 2.06 17.32 -1.37
C LYS A 150 2.98 17.41 -0.16
N ILE A 151 2.44 17.77 1.01
CA ILE A 151 3.22 17.93 2.24
C ILE A 151 3.93 16.62 2.60
N ARG A 152 3.20 15.51 2.59
CA ARG A 152 3.76 14.21 2.95
C ARG A 152 4.74 13.68 1.91
N LEU A 153 4.47 13.93 0.63
CA LEU A 153 5.37 13.59 -0.46
C LEU A 153 6.71 14.31 -0.34
N GLU A 154 6.69 15.63 -0.14
CA GLU A 154 7.91 16.42 0.05
C GLU A 154 8.69 15.96 1.28
N ARG A 155 8.00 15.58 2.33
CA ARG A 155 8.65 15.01 3.51
C ARG A 155 9.36 13.68 3.20
N LEU A 156 8.73 12.75 2.47
CA LEU A 156 9.38 11.51 2.04
C LEU A 156 10.62 11.82 1.19
N LYS A 157 10.52 12.77 0.25
CA LYS A 157 11.65 13.20 -0.59
C LYS A 157 12.79 13.82 0.24
N THR A 158 12.46 14.66 1.21
CA THR A 158 13.43 15.23 2.15
C THR A 158 14.13 14.17 2.98
N LEU A 159 13.42 13.09 3.34
CA LEU A 159 13.99 11.92 4.03
C LEU A 159 14.79 11.00 3.10
N GLY A 160 14.94 11.35 1.82
CA GLY A 160 15.70 10.58 0.83
C GLY A 160 14.95 9.39 0.24
N VAL A 161 13.63 9.29 0.47
CA VAL A 161 12.79 8.24 -0.13
C VAL A 161 12.41 8.67 -1.54
N LEU A 162 13.12 8.14 -2.53
CA LEU A 162 12.91 8.44 -3.94
C LEU A 162 12.63 7.16 -4.72
N LEU A 163 11.75 7.24 -5.71
CA LEU A 163 11.55 6.15 -6.67
C LEU A 163 12.73 6.09 -7.65
N PRO A 164 13.08 4.91 -8.17
CA PRO A 164 14.17 4.74 -9.12
C PRO A 164 14.00 5.63 -10.36
N LYS A 165 15.12 6.04 -10.96
CA LYS A 165 15.10 6.73 -12.25
C LYS A 165 14.79 5.76 -13.39
N ASP A 166 13.99 6.20 -14.35
CA ASP A 166 13.75 5.42 -15.56
C ASP A 166 15.02 5.42 -16.43
N ARG A 167 15.29 4.27 -17.07
CA ARG A 167 16.46 4.09 -17.96
C ARG A 167 16.23 4.60 -19.40
N LYS A 168 14.96 4.91 -19.77
CA LYS A 168 14.58 5.13 -21.18
C LYS A 168 14.41 6.60 -21.59
N GLY A 169 14.71 7.55 -20.73
CA GLY A 169 14.44 8.98 -20.99
C GLY A 169 12.93 9.29 -20.98
N GLY A 170 12.56 10.52 -20.72
CA GLY A 170 11.18 10.95 -20.52
C GLY A 170 10.89 11.29 -19.05
N LEU A 171 9.62 11.39 -18.69
CA LEU A 171 9.25 11.59 -17.30
C LEU A 171 9.74 10.42 -16.45
N THR A 172 10.44 10.72 -15.35
CA THR A 172 10.91 9.70 -14.41
C THR A 172 9.74 8.95 -13.80
N ILE A 173 10.00 7.75 -13.24
CA ILE A 173 8.98 7.00 -12.47
C ILE A 173 8.39 7.89 -11.36
N GLN A 174 9.24 8.67 -10.70
CA GLN A 174 8.86 9.62 -9.67
C GLN A 174 7.87 10.69 -10.18
N GLU A 175 8.21 11.36 -11.28
CA GLU A 175 7.37 12.41 -11.87
C GLU A 175 6.03 11.88 -12.37
N ASN A 176 6.04 10.71 -13.01
CA ASN A 176 4.82 10.03 -13.44
C ASN A 176 3.90 9.69 -12.26
N TYR A 177 4.49 9.15 -11.19
CA TYR A 177 3.75 8.83 -9.97
C TYR A 177 3.13 10.09 -9.38
N GLU A 178 3.94 11.13 -9.16
CA GLU A 178 3.49 12.40 -8.59
C GLU A 178 2.38 13.05 -9.42
N LYS A 179 2.55 13.08 -10.74
CA LYS A 179 1.56 13.66 -11.65
C LYS A 179 0.22 12.94 -11.57
N CYS A 180 0.24 11.61 -11.57
CA CYS A 180 -0.97 10.80 -11.46
C CYS A 180 -1.67 10.97 -10.11
N LEU A 181 -0.93 10.92 -9.01
CA LEU A 181 -1.53 10.99 -7.67
C LEU A 181 -1.99 12.43 -7.32
N LYS A 182 -1.26 13.46 -7.78
CA LYS A 182 -1.73 14.86 -7.69
C LYS A 182 -3.07 15.05 -8.42
N ASP A 183 -3.23 14.41 -9.58
CA ASP A 183 -4.49 14.44 -10.33
C ASP A 183 -5.58 13.62 -9.60
N TYR A 184 -5.25 12.44 -9.07
CA TYR A 184 -6.19 11.62 -8.31
C TYR A 184 -6.76 12.39 -7.11
N PHE A 185 -5.93 13.01 -6.29
CA PHE A 185 -6.38 13.74 -5.10
C PHE A 185 -7.05 15.09 -5.44
N ARG A 186 -6.78 15.67 -6.60
CA ARG A 186 -7.50 16.85 -7.09
C ARG A 186 -8.87 16.51 -7.67
N HIS A 187 -8.99 15.35 -8.31
CA HIS A 187 -10.18 14.88 -9.02
C HIS A 187 -10.54 13.47 -8.54
N ASN A 188 -10.77 13.35 -7.23
CA ASN A 188 -11.21 12.09 -6.64
C ASN A 188 -12.72 11.95 -6.83
N TYR A 189 -13.13 10.88 -7.50
CA TYR A 189 -14.53 10.57 -7.78
C TYR A 189 -15.11 9.53 -6.82
N THR A 190 -14.48 9.32 -5.66
CA THR A 190 -15.02 8.44 -4.63
C THR A 190 -16.22 9.12 -3.98
N GLU A 191 -17.39 8.51 -4.12
CA GLU A 191 -18.59 8.95 -3.42
C GLU A 191 -18.45 8.57 -1.94
N ILE A 192 -18.53 9.55 -1.04
CA ILE A 192 -18.59 9.31 0.39
C ILE A 192 -20.05 9.17 0.79
N THR A 193 -20.41 8.01 1.27
CA THR A 193 -21.72 7.72 1.83
C THR A 193 -21.56 7.18 3.25
N LYS A 194 -22.65 7.18 4.03
CA LYS A 194 -22.67 6.54 5.37
C LYS A 194 -22.44 5.03 5.33
N ASP A 195 -22.50 4.48 4.13
CA ASP A 195 -22.48 3.05 3.85
C ASP A 195 -21.10 2.55 3.43
N ILE A 196 -20.05 3.32 3.73
CA ILE A 196 -18.66 2.94 3.49
C ILE A 196 -17.98 2.55 4.79
N ARG A 197 -17.11 1.55 4.72
CA ARG A 197 -16.20 1.15 5.78
C ARG A 197 -14.80 0.97 5.19
N VAL A 198 -13.79 1.29 5.99
CA VAL A 198 -12.37 1.09 5.63
C VAL A 198 -11.70 0.22 6.67
N GLU A 199 -10.64 -0.44 6.27
CA GLU A 199 -9.83 -1.28 7.16
C GLU A 199 -10.70 -2.29 7.94
N VAL A 200 -11.64 -2.92 7.23
CA VAL A 200 -12.58 -3.86 7.85
C VAL A 200 -11.86 -5.17 8.17
N GLU A 201 -11.74 -5.48 9.46
CA GLU A 201 -11.20 -6.74 9.91
C GLU A 201 -12.10 -7.90 9.48
N VAL A 202 -11.50 -8.90 8.84
CA VAL A 202 -12.13 -10.18 8.52
C VAL A 202 -11.34 -11.31 9.15
N LEU A 203 -12.02 -12.15 9.93
CA LEU A 203 -11.40 -13.25 10.67
C LEU A 203 -12.33 -14.45 10.61
N ASN A 204 -11.90 -15.55 9.99
CA ASN A 204 -12.61 -16.81 10.00
C ASN A 204 -11.66 -17.98 9.69
N GLN A 205 -12.16 -19.20 9.76
CA GLN A 205 -11.43 -20.41 9.43
C GLN A 205 -11.62 -20.82 7.96
N ILE A 206 -10.51 -21.23 7.33
CA ILE A 206 -10.48 -21.99 6.09
C ILE A 206 -9.84 -23.34 6.44
N GLY A 207 -10.59 -24.44 6.31
CA GLY A 207 -10.19 -25.71 6.91
C GLY A 207 -9.95 -25.56 8.41
N GLU A 208 -8.78 -25.98 8.89
CA GLU A 208 -8.37 -25.86 10.29
C GLU A 208 -7.62 -24.53 10.60
N HIS A 209 -7.43 -23.66 9.61
CA HIS A 209 -6.57 -22.50 9.71
C HIS A 209 -7.35 -21.21 9.93
N TRP A 210 -7.02 -20.49 11.01
CA TRP A 210 -7.53 -19.13 11.23
C TRP A 210 -6.84 -18.15 10.31
N ILE A 211 -7.62 -17.44 9.51
CA ILE A 211 -7.14 -16.42 8.57
C ILE A 211 -7.63 -15.05 9.03
N LEU A 212 -6.70 -14.12 9.12
CA LEU A 212 -6.95 -12.71 9.45
C LEU A 212 -6.61 -11.84 8.26
N GLY A 213 -7.49 -10.95 7.90
CA GLY A 213 -7.28 -9.96 6.86
C GLY A 213 -7.94 -8.62 7.19
N TYR A 214 -7.65 -7.63 6.36
CA TYR A 214 -8.24 -6.31 6.44
C TYR A 214 -8.61 -5.85 5.04
N ILE A 215 -9.86 -5.40 4.90
CA ILE A 215 -10.40 -4.90 3.64
C ILE A 215 -10.18 -3.38 3.60
N ASP A 216 -9.42 -2.88 2.63
CA ASP A 216 -9.11 -1.45 2.50
C ASP A 216 -10.39 -0.62 2.41
N TYR A 217 -11.35 -1.06 1.58
CA TYR A 217 -12.57 -0.32 1.33
C TYR A 217 -13.74 -1.28 1.07
N LEU A 218 -14.78 -1.13 1.90
CA LEU A 218 -16.04 -1.86 1.78
C LEU A 218 -17.16 -0.85 1.57
N LYS A 219 -17.89 -0.96 0.46
CA LYS A 219 -19.05 -0.13 0.14
C LYS A 219 -20.32 -0.97 0.21
N ILE A 220 -21.31 -0.52 0.99
CA ILE A 220 -22.64 -1.09 1.00
C ILE A 220 -23.43 -0.47 -0.15
N ASN A 221 -23.83 -1.27 -1.14
CA ASN A 221 -24.56 -0.82 -2.31
C ASN A 221 -26.07 -0.68 -2.02
N ARG A 222 -26.61 -1.68 -1.31
CA ARG A 222 -28.03 -1.70 -0.92
C ARG A 222 -28.28 -2.65 0.23
N LYS A 223 -29.44 -2.49 0.85
CA LYS A 223 -30.02 -3.42 1.81
C LYS A 223 -31.34 -3.94 1.27
N GLU A 224 -31.45 -5.26 1.17
CA GLU A 224 -32.64 -5.92 0.61
C GLU A 224 -32.88 -7.24 1.35
N ASN A 225 -34.14 -7.50 1.75
CA ASN A 225 -34.55 -8.73 2.45
C ASN A 225 -33.66 -9.10 3.67
N GLY A 226 -33.23 -8.09 4.44
CA GLY A 226 -32.36 -8.27 5.61
C GLY A 226 -30.89 -8.52 5.28
N LYS A 227 -30.52 -8.58 4.01
CA LYS A 227 -29.13 -8.73 3.54
C LYS A 227 -28.53 -7.39 3.14
N PHE A 228 -27.21 -7.26 3.33
CA PHE A 228 -26.40 -6.16 2.85
C PHE A 228 -25.60 -6.63 1.64
N TYR A 229 -25.74 -5.95 0.53
CA TYR A 229 -25.00 -6.20 -0.71
C TYR A 229 -23.83 -5.23 -0.79
N VAL A 230 -22.61 -5.76 -0.86
CA VAL A 230 -21.40 -4.95 -0.69
C VAL A 230 -20.39 -5.18 -1.80
N ASP A 231 -19.57 -4.16 -2.07
CA ASP A 231 -18.38 -4.26 -2.90
C ASP A 231 -17.12 -4.20 -2.02
N ILE A 232 -16.14 -5.06 -2.33
CA ILE A 232 -14.79 -5.03 -1.76
C ILE A 232 -13.86 -4.41 -2.78
N ILE A 233 -13.21 -3.29 -2.42
CA ILE A 233 -12.26 -2.59 -3.27
C ILE A 233 -10.92 -2.45 -2.55
N ASP A 234 -9.85 -2.73 -3.27
CA ASP A 234 -8.49 -2.55 -2.81
C ASP A 234 -7.81 -1.45 -3.64
N PHE A 235 -7.18 -0.49 -2.98
CA PHE A 235 -6.54 0.65 -3.62
C PHE A 235 -5.17 0.27 -4.18
N LYS A 236 -4.89 0.66 -5.43
CA LYS A 236 -3.61 0.34 -6.09
C LYS A 236 -2.97 1.57 -6.72
N THR A 237 -1.73 1.82 -6.33
CA THR A 237 -0.86 2.82 -6.97
C THR A 237 0.05 2.22 -8.05
N SER A 238 -0.10 0.92 -8.35
CA SER A 238 0.60 0.20 -9.43
C SER A 238 0.05 0.55 -10.81
N THR A 239 0.64 -0.04 -11.85
CA THR A 239 0.03 -0.15 -13.18
C THR A 239 -1.12 -1.15 -13.14
N ILE A 240 -2.04 -1.03 -14.10
CA ILE A 240 -3.15 -1.99 -14.25
C ILE A 240 -2.57 -3.36 -14.59
N TYR A 241 -3.13 -4.37 -13.96
CA TYR A 241 -2.75 -5.77 -14.15
C TYR A 241 -3.19 -6.28 -15.50
N SER A 242 -2.38 -7.12 -16.13
CA SER A 242 -2.80 -7.98 -17.25
C SER A 242 -3.91 -8.93 -16.80
N LYS A 243 -4.56 -9.62 -17.74
CA LYS A 243 -5.63 -10.55 -17.43
C LYS A 243 -5.16 -11.68 -16.51
N ASP A 244 -3.96 -12.21 -16.75
CA ASP A 244 -3.40 -13.32 -15.97
C ASP A 244 -2.95 -12.83 -14.58
N GLU A 245 -2.29 -11.68 -14.51
CA GLU A 245 -1.96 -11.06 -13.23
C GLU A 245 -3.21 -10.74 -12.41
N MET A 246 -4.29 -10.31 -13.05
CA MET A 246 -5.55 -9.99 -12.38
C MET A 246 -6.09 -11.21 -11.62
N LYS A 247 -6.09 -12.40 -12.24
CA LYS A 247 -6.54 -13.63 -11.57
C LYS A 247 -5.72 -13.91 -10.31
N VAL A 248 -4.39 -13.80 -10.42
CA VAL A 248 -3.49 -14.03 -9.28
C VAL A 248 -3.69 -12.99 -8.18
N LYS A 249 -3.80 -11.69 -8.54
CA LYS A 249 -3.97 -10.61 -7.57
C LYS A 249 -5.36 -10.62 -6.92
N ALA A 250 -6.39 -11.07 -7.63
CA ALA A 250 -7.74 -11.19 -7.10
C ALA A 250 -7.87 -12.26 -5.99
N ARG A 251 -6.94 -13.20 -5.86
CA ARG A 251 -6.94 -14.22 -4.79
C ARG A 251 -7.14 -13.63 -3.40
N GLN A 252 -6.48 -12.50 -3.11
CA GLN A 252 -6.66 -11.81 -1.83
C GLN A 252 -8.10 -11.35 -1.62
N LEU A 253 -8.71 -10.76 -2.63
CA LEU A 253 -10.08 -10.25 -2.56
C LEU A 253 -11.12 -11.40 -2.52
N ILE A 254 -10.85 -12.50 -3.23
CA ILE A 254 -11.68 -13.72 -3.15
C ILE A 254 -11.64 -14.28 -1.72
N LEU A 255 -10.46 -14.36 -1.12
CA LEU A 255 -10.32 -14.77 0.27
C LEU A 255 -11.12 -13.86 1.21
N TYR A 256 -11.00 -12.55 1.05
CA TYR A 256 -11.74 -11.58 1.87
C TYR A 256 -13.26 -11.71 1.69
N LYS A 257 -13.73 -11.97 0.48
CA LYS A 257 -15.14 -12.31 0.21
C LYS A 257 -15.57 -13.53 1.03
N ILE A 258 -14.83 -14.63 0.94
CA ILE A 258 -15.13 -15.87 1.67
C ILE A 258 -15.17 -15.62 3.19
N LEU A 259 -14.16 -14.95 3.73
CA LEU A 259 -14.08 -14.67 5.17
C LEU A 259 -15.22 -13.76 5.64
N LEU A 260 -15.54 -12.72 4.87
CA LEU A 260 -16.59 -11.76 5.19
C LEU A 260 -17.97 -12.43 5.20
N GLU A 261 -18.31 -13.19 4.15
CA GLU A 261 -19.60 -13.89 4.04
C GLU A 261 -19.76 -15.00 5.08
N LYS A 262 -18.66 -15.69 5.44
CA LYS A 262 -18.66 -16.65 6.55
C LYS A 262 -18.85 -15.98 7.92
N SER A 263 -18.23 -14.82 8.14
CA SER A 263 -18.33 -14.11 9.41
C SER A 263 -19.69 -13.45 9.60
N TYR A 264 -20.32 -13.03 8.51
CA TYR A 264 -21.57 -12.26 8.50
C TYR A 264 -22.55 -12.84 7.47
N PRO A 265 -23.39 -13.81 7.85
CA PRO A 265 -24.32 -14.48 6.90
C PRO A 265 -25.35 -13.55 6.23
N ASN A 266 -25.52 -12.35 6.76
CA ASN A 266 -26.38 -11.31 6.18
C ASN A 266 -25.64 -10.38 5.21
N ILE A 267 -24.35 -10.61 4.94
CA ILE A 267 -23.58 -9.90 3.93
C ILE A 267 -23.46 -10.76 2.67
N VAL A 268 -23.64 -10.13 1.52
CA VAL A 268 -23.41 -10.72 0.19
C VAL A 268 -22.44 -9.80 -0.55
N VAL A 269 -21.28 -10.32 -0.89
CA VAL A 269 -20.29 -9.58 -1.69
C VAL A 269 -20.67 -9.69 -3.17
N GLU A 270 -21.12 -8.58 -3.75
CA GLU A 270 -21.51 -8.51 -5.15
C GLU A 270 -20.31 -8.40 -6.08
N ASN A 271 -19.42 -7.48 -5.76
CA ASN A 271 -18.24 -7.23 -6.58
C ASN A 271 -16.98 -7.20 -5.73
N ILE A 272 -15.90 -7.69 -6.31
CA ILE A 272 -14.54 -7.48 -5.81
C ILE A 272 -13.73 -6.79 -6.89
N GLY A 273 -12.84 -5.88 -6.52
CA GLY A 273 -12.08 -5.12 -7.51
C GLY A 273 -10.99 -4.24 -6.94
N PHE A 274 -10.35 -3.53 -7.86
CA PHE A 274 -9.24 -2.64 -7.57
C PHE A 274 -9.56 -1.22 -8.05
N ASP A 275 -9.24 -0.20 -7.25
CA ASP A 275 -9.16 1.19 -7.71
C ASP A 275 -7.71 1.52 -8.08
N PHE A 276 -7.44 1.60 -9.38
CA PHE A 276 -6.12 1.96 -9.88
C PHE A 276 -5.96 3.50 -9.90
N MET A 277 -5.46 4.05 -8.82
CA MET A 277 -5.36 5.49 -8.58
C MET A 277 -4.62 6.29 -9.67
N LYS A 278 -3.77 5.64 -10.48
CA LYS A 278 -3.05 6.31 -11.60
C LYS A 278 -3.87 6.41 -12.88
N TYR A 279 -5.12 5.93 -12.88
CA TYR A 279 -5.96 5.89 -14.06
C TYR A 279 -7.36 6.45 -13.79
N VAL A 280 -8.07 6.75 -14.87
CA VAL A 280 -9.50 7.11 -14.88
C VAL A 280 -10.23 6.26 -15.90
N ASN A 281 -11.51 6.00 -15.65
CA ASN A 281 -12.45 5.52 -16.66
C ASN A 281 -13.25 6.71 -17.19
N ILE A 282 -13.23 6.90 -18.51
CA ILE A 282 -14.02 7.92 -19.21
C ILE A 282 -15.11 7.21 -19.99
N TYR A 283 -16.31 7.66 -19.79
CA TYR A 283 -17.49 7.19 -20.50
C TYR A 283 -17.92 8.28 -21.48
N PHE A 284 -17.74 8.06 -22.78
CA PHE A 284 -18.24 8.92 -23.82
C PHE A 284 -19.38 8.22 -24.54
N ASN A 285 -20.60 8.83 -24.55
CA ASN A 285 -21.83 8.16 -24.98
C ASN A 285 -21.96 6.76 -24.35
N SER A 286 -21.74 6.66 -23.05
CA SER A 286 -21.77 5.42 -22.25
C SER A 286 -20.71 4.37 -22.62
N LYS A 287 -19.82 4.64 -23.59
CA LYS A 287 -18.73 3.74 -23.97
C LYS A 287 -17.50 3.98 -23.11
N PRO A 288 -17.04 2.99 -22.33
CA PRO A 288 -15.89 3.16 -21.45
C PRO A 288 -14.57 3.23 -22.20
N SER A 289 -13.68 4.08 -21.74
CA SER A 289 -12.28 4.16 -22.16
C SER A 289 -11.40 4.46 -20.97
N ARG A 290 -10.34 3.69 -20.80
CA ARG A 290 -9.40 3.87 -19.71
C ARG A 290 -8.25 4.76 -20.14
N LYS A 291 -7.89 5.73 -19.31
CA LYS A 291 -6.82 6.71 -19.58
C LYS A 291 -5.93 6.87 -18.36
N SER A 292 -4.65 7.16 -18.62
CA SER A 292 -3.70 7.50 -17.55
C SER A 292 -3.96 8.93 -17.05
N ARG A 293 -3.86 9.13 -15.74
CA ARG A 293 -3.97 10.46 -15.11
C ARG A 293 -2.75 11.35 -15.37
N LYS A 294 -1.63 10.80 -15.86
CA LYS A 294 -0.47 11.61 -16.27
C LYS A 294 -0.75 12.46 -17.51
N ASP A 295 -1.69 12.02 -18.35
CA ASP A 295 -2.04 12.67 -19.61
C ASP A 295 -3.25 13.60 -19.43
N ASN A 296 -3.54 14.39 -20.45
CA ASN A 296 -4.80 15.10 -20.51
C ASN A 296 -5.88 14.17 -21.08
N TYR A 297 -6.58 13.50 -20.21
CA TYR A 297 -7.49 12.41 -20.59
C TYR A 297 -8.81 12.88 -21.21
N ILE A 298 -9.14 14.19 -21.19
CA ILE A 298 -10.32 14.76 -21.86
C ILE A 298 -9.99 15.20 -23.28
N GLU A 299 -8.77 15.70 -23.53
CA GLU A 299 -8.35 16.24 -24.83
C GLU A 299 -8.63 15.30 -26.02
N PRO A 300 -8.42 13.97 -25.94
CA PRO A 300 -8.75 13.06 -27.06
C PRO A 300 -10.24 13.04 -27.45
N TYR A 301 -11.09 13.68 -26.68
CA TYR A 301 -12.54 13.77 -26.96
C TYR A 301 -12.95 15.14 -27.51
N TYR A 302 -12.01 16.08 -27.67
CA TYR A 302 -12.31 17.45 -28.11
C TYR A 302 -13.17 17.50 -29.37
N GLU A 303 -12.69 16.91 -30.49
CA GLU A 303 -13.41 16.91 -31.75
C GLU A 303 -14.81 16.26 -31.67
N LYS A 304 -14.91 15.20 -30.86
CA LYS A 304 -16.18 14.53 -30.64
C LYS A 304 -17.18 15.41 -29.85
N LEU A 305 -16.65 16.14 -28.85
CA LEU A 305 -17.46 17.07 -28.06
C LEU A 305 -17.93 18.25 -28.89
N ILE A 306 -17.05 18.83 -29.73
CA ILE A 306 -17.45 19.89 -30.69
C ILE A 306 -18.52 19.40 -31.65
N LYS A 307 -18.41 18.18 -32.18
CA LYS A 307 -19.40 17.59 -33.08
C LYS A 307 -20.75 17.41 -32.41
N GLU A 308 -20.79 17.00 -31.13
CA GLU A 308 -22.05 16.74 -30.41
C GLU A 308 -22.69 18.03 -29.86
N LEU A 309 -21.88 19.00 -29.43
CA LEU A 309 -22.34 20.19 -28.71
C LEU A 309 -22.34 21.46 -29.57
N GLY A 310 -21.66 21.44 -30.72
CA GLY A 310 -21.49 22.57 -31.63
C GLY A 310 -20.27 23.44 -31.32
N GLU A 311 -19.82 24.18 -32.36
CA GLU A 311 -18.62 25.04 -32.28
C GLU A 311 -18.71 26.15 -31.21
N GLY A 312 -19.94 26.58 -30.87
CA GLY A 312 -20.18 27.59 -29.83
C GLY A 312 -19.68 27.14 -28.44
N MET A 313 -19.46 25.84 -28.23
CA MET A 313 -18.98 25.27 -26.97
C MET A 313 -17.43 25.18 -26.86
N ASP A 314 -16.70 25.60 -27.88
CA ASP A 314 -15.23 25.50 -27.90
C ASP A 314 -14.58 26.00 -26.58
N LYS A 315 -14.88 27.21 -26.16
CA LYS A 315 -14.30 27.81 -24.95
C LYS A 315 -14.58 26.99 -23.68
N GLU A 316 -15.78 26.49 -23.55
CA GLU A 316 -16.19 25.67 -22.40
C GLU A 316 -15.50 24.29 -22.45
N ILE A 317 -15.42 23.65 -23.61
CA ILE A 317 -14.73 22.38 -23.79
C ILE A 317 -13.23 22.55 -23.49
N GLN A 318 -12.58 23.61 -23.96
CA GLN A 318 -11.19 23.95 -23.62
C GLN A 318 -11.00 24.16 -22.10
N LYS A 319 -11.98 24.75 -21.43
CA LYS A 319 -11.98 24.88 -19.98
C LYS A 319 -12.08 23.52 -19.31
N TRP A 320 -12.95 22.60 -19.77
CA TRP A 320 -13.04 21.23 -19.24
C TRP A 320 -11.72 20.47 -19.40
N ILE A 321 -11.09 20.57 -20.59
CA ILE A 321 -9.77 19.97 -20.86
C ILE A 321 -8.73 20.48 -19.87
N ARG A 322 -8.69 21.80 -19.65
CA ARG A 322 -7.71 22.42 -18.73
C ARG A 322 -7.97 22.07 -17.26
N THR A 323 -9.25 22.13 -16.84
CA THR A 323 -9.63 21.90 -15.43
C THR A 323 -9.87 20.44 -15.10
N LYS A 324 -10.00 19.58 -16.11
CA LYS A 324 -10.40 18.17 -16.00
C LYS A 324 -11.73 17.98 -15.25
N THR A 325 -12.61 18.91 -15.37
CA THR A 325 -13.93 18.92 -14.71
C THR A 325 -15.02 19.06 -15.74
N ILE A 326 -15.98 18.15 -15.72
CA ILE A 326 -17.17 18.15 -16.58
C ILE A 326 -18.36 18.65 -15.75
N PRO A 327 -19.08 19.70 -16.18
CA PRO A 327 -20.30 20.13 -15.51
C PRO A 327 -21.36 19.00 -15.50
N GLN A 328 -22.19 19.00 -14.47
CA GLN A 328 -23.16 17.92 -14.24
C GLN A 328 -24.13 17.73 -15.42
N GLU A 329 -24.57 18.83 -16.05
CA GLU A 329 -25.46 18.83 -17.19
C GLU A 329 -24.89 18.15 -18.45
N TYR A 330 -23.55 17.93 -18.52
CA TYR A 330 -22.90 17.26 -19.67
C TYR A 330 -22.40 15.85 -19.32
N GLN A 331 -22.61 15.38 -18.08
CA GLN A 331 -22.13 14.05 -17.66
C GLN A 331 -22.86 12.89 -18.34
N TYR A 332 -24.01 13.14 -18.98
CA TYR A 332 -24.68 12.18 -19.84
C TYR A 332 -23.88 11.87 -21.11
N LEU A 333 -23.14 12.86 -21.64
CA LEU A 333 -22.31 12.73 -22.84
C LEU A 333 -20.91 12.23 -22.54
N ILE A 334 -20.25 12.88 -21.56
CA ILE A 334 -18.92 12.50 -21.12
C ILE A 334 -18.84 12.50 -19.58
N ASN A 335 -18.57 11.33 -19.01
CA ASN A 335 -18.47 11.16 -17.57
C ASN A 335 -17.11 10.55 -17.19
N ILE A 336 -16.54 11.01 -16.08
CA ILE A 336 -15.24 10.59 -15.57
C ILE A 336 -15.44 9.94 -14.21
N LYS A 337 -14.85 8.76 -14.03
CA LYS A 337 -14.91 8.02 -12.77
C LYS A 337 -13.53 7.50 -12.40
N ASN A 338 -13.32 7.17 -11.13
CA ASN A 338 -12.15 6.41 -10.70
C ASN A 338 -12.05 5.10 -11.49
N CYS A 339 -10.82 4.60 -11.62
CA CYS A 339 -10.56 3.42 -12.42
C CYS A 339 -10.79 2.15 -11.61
N TYR A 340 -12.06 1.82 -11.38
CA TYR A 340 -12.44 0.53 -10.82
C TYR A 340 -12.30 -0.56 -11.88
N VAL A 341 -11.61 -1.64 -11.54
CA VAL A 341 -11.49 -2.84 -12.35
C VAL A 341 -11.96 -4.01 -11.51
N TYR A 342 -13.11 -4.54 -11.86
CA TYR A 342 -13.74 -5.65 -11.14
C TYR A 342 -13.24 -7.00 -11.63
N TYR A 343 -13.20 -7.95 -10.72
CA TYR A 343 -13.00 -9.36 -10.96
C TYR A 343 -14.25 -10.12 -10.51
N TYR A 344 -14.73 -11.03 -11.33
CA TYR A 344 -15.90 -11.85 -11.05
C TYR A 344 -15.45 -13.29 -10.82
N PRO A 345 -15.29 -13.71 -9.55
CA PRO A 345 -14.78 -15.03 -9.25
C PRO A 345 -15.78 -16.11 -9.63
N THR A 346 -15.28 -17.18 -10.24
CA THR A 346 -16.01 -18.42 -10.49
C THR A 346 -15.96 -19.31 -9.25
N GLN A 347 -16.77 -20.39 -9.23
CA GLN A 347 -16.67 -21.38 -8.16
C GLN A 347 -15.30 -22.05 -8.14
N GLU A 348 -14.69 -22.27 -9.31
CA GLU A 348 -13.32 -22.78 -9.42
C GLU A 348 -12.28 -21.89 -8.75
N ASP A 349 -12.40 -20.57 -8.89
CA ASP A 349 -11.51 -19.61 -8.22
C ASP A 349 -11.67 -19.67 -6.69
N ILE A 350 -12.89 -19.87 -6.20
CA ILE A 350 -13.17 -20.01 -4.75
C ILE A 350 -12.57 -21.32 -4.21
N ASP A 351 -12.71 -22.41 -4.95
CA ASP A 351 -12.15 -23.71 -4.58
C ASP A 351 -10.62 -23.67 -4.64
N GLU A 352 -10.04 -23.04 -5.68
CA GLU A 352 -8.60 -22.82 -5.83
C GLU A 352 -8.00 -22.08 -4.62
N ILE A 353 -8.64 -21.01 -4.16
CA ILE A 353 -8.09 -20.24 -3.03
C ILE A 353 -8.17 -21.03 -1.71
N THR A 354 -9.19 -21.87 -1.56
CA THR A 354 -9.32 -22.73 -0.38
C THR A 354 -8.17 -23.75 -0.34
N GLN A 355 -7.95 -24.45 -1.45
CA GLN A 355 -6.84 -25.39 -1.58
C GLN A 355 -5.48 -24.72 -1.45
N TYR A 356 -5.31 -23.52 -2.04
CA TYR A 356 -4.11 -22.73 -1.93
C TYR A 356 -3.74 -22.46 -0.47
N ILE A 357 -4.71 -22.09 0.37
CA ILE A 357 -4.46 -21.82 1.78
C ILE A 357 -4.06 -23.10 2.51
N GLU A 358 -4.79 -24.20 2.33
CA GLU A 358 -4.51 -25.47 2.98
C GLU A 358 -3.13 -26.00 2.58
N ASN A 359 -2.83 -26.03 1.28
CA ASN A 359 -1.54 -26.50 0.77
C ASN A 359 -0.39 -25.62 1.26
N THR A 360 -0.49 -24.30 1.11
CA THR A 360 0.59 -23.41 1.49
C THR A 360 0.84 -23.40 3.00
N THR A 361 -0.21 -23.46 3.82
CA THR A 361 -0.02 -23.57 5.28
C THR A 361 0.68 -24.87 5.68
N GLN A 362 0.40 -25.97 4.98
CA GLN A 362 1.09 -27.24 5.21
C GLN A 362 2.55 -27.18 4.72
N GLU A 363 2.80 -26.59 3.56
CA GLU A 363 4.17 -26.38 3.04
C GLU A 363 5.01 -25.54 3.99
N VAL A 364 4.44 -24.47 4.55
CA VAL A 364 5.13 -23.63 5.56
C VAL A 364 5.52 -24.47 6.77
N LYS A 365 4.61 -25.29 7.30
CA LYS A 365 4.89 -26.16 8.46
C LYS A 365 6.03 -27.13 8.14
N ASN A 366 5.94 -27.83 7.01
CA ASN A 366 6.94 -28.80 6.57
C ASN A 366 8.31 -28.14 6.36
N GLY A 367 8.37 -26.99 5.67
CA GLY A 367 9.62 -26.28 5.41
C GLY A 367 10.28 -25.77 6.69
N ILE A 368 9.49 -25.36 7.70
CA ILE A 368 10.02 -24.99 9.01
C ILE A 368 10.59 -26.19 9.74
N GLU A 369 9.88 -27.33 9.75
CA GLU A 369 10.31 -28.58 10.42
C GLU A 369 11.58 -29.15 9.77
N GLN A 370 11.66 -29.12 8.44
CA GLN A 370 12.82 -29.60 7.68
C GLN A 370 13.97 -28.59 7.62
N ASN A 371 13.72 -27.34 8.02
CA ASN A 371 14.64 -26.20 7.86
C ASN A 371 15.10 -26.00 6.41
N GLU A 372 14.18 -26.22 5.46
CA GLU A 372 14.38 -26.07 4.02
C GLU A 372 13.64 -24.85 3.49
N PHE A 373 14.36 -23.95 2.83
CA PHE A 373 13.81 -22.70 2.33
C PHE A 373 14.36 -22.39 0.94
N THR A 374 13.51 -22.44 -0.05
CA THR A 374 13.85 -22.05 -1.43
C THR A 374 13.89 -20.54 -1.56
N ASN A 375 14.65 -20.03 -2.50
CA ASN A 375 14.71 -18.61 -2.83
C ASN A 375 13.97 -18.34 -4.15
N ARG A 376 13.59 -17.08 -4.33
CA ARG A 376 13.08 -16.57 -5.60
C ARG A 376 14.14 -16.70 -6.68
N ASP A 377 13.72 -16.96 -7.91
CA ASP A 377 14.60 -16.96 -9.07
C ASP A 377 15.14 -15.55 -9.34
N TYR A 378 16.34 -15.29 -8.81
CA TYR A 378 16.98 -13.98 -8.94
C TYR A 378 17.21 -13.57 -10.38
N ALA A 379 17.56 -14.50 -11.26
CA ALA A 379 17.89 -14.19 -12.65
C ALA A 379 16.67 -13.61 -13.40
N ASN A 380 15.49 -14.15 -13.15
CA ASN A 380 14.25 -13.72 -13.78
C ASN A 380 13.53 -12.61 -13.03
N GLU A 381 13.79 -12.44 -11.71
CA GLU A 381 13.09 -11.48 -10.86
C GLU A 381 14.02 -10.45 -10.22
N GLN A 382 15.11 -10.10 -10.89
CA GLN A 382 16.13 -9.18 -10.40
C GLN A 382 15.53 -7.84 -9.92
N PHE A 383 14.60 -7.26 -10.67
CA PHE A 383 13.97 -5.99 -10.28
C PHE A 383 13.29 -6.09 -8.91
N PHE A 384 12.55 -7.17 -8.67
CA PHE A 384 11.91 -7.38 -7.36
C PHE A 384 12.95 -7.53 -6.26
N CYS A 385 13.94 -8.39 -6.47
CA CYS A 385 14.96 -8.68 -5.47
C CYS A 385 15.75 -7.42 -5.07
N ASP A 386 16.18 -6.64 -6.05
CA ASP A 386 17.02 -5.46 -5.82
C ASP A 386 16.24 -4.24 -5.30
N ASN A 387 14.96 -4.08 -5.68
CA ASN A 387 14.24 -2.84 -5.41
C ASN A 387 13.05 -2.99 -4.45
N LEU A 388 12.40 -4.15 -4.45
CA LEU A 388 11.16 -4.36 -3.69
C LEU A 388 11.35 -5.26 -2.48
N CYS A 389 12.30 -6.22 -2.53
CA CYS A 389 12.54 -7.14 -1.44
C CYS A 389 13.07 -6.41 -0.19
N GLY A 390 12.38 -6.56 0.92
CA GLY A 390 12.76 -5.95 2.19
C GLY A 390 14.02 -6.55 2.83
N PHE A 391 14.53 -7.67 2.30
CA PHE A 391 15.71 -8.38 2.83
C PHE A 391 16.91 -8.33 1.89
N ARG A 392 16.87 -7.48 0.85
CA ARG A 392 17.92 -7.39 -0.19
C ARG A 392 19.34 -7.23 0.35
N GLU A 393 19.52 -6.48 1.44
CA GLU A 393 20.85 -6.29 2.06
C GLU A 393 21.34 -7.51 2.86
N LYS A 394 20.45 -8.40 3.27
CA LYS A 394 20.73 -9.60 4.04
C LYS A 394 20.57 -10.89 3.24
N CYS A 395 20.15 -10.77 1.97
CA CYS A 395 19.93 -11.93 1.12
C CYS A 395 21.26 -12.52 0.66
N PRO A 396 21.57 -13.78 1.00
CA PRO A 396 22.83 -14.42 0.60
C PRO A 396 22.92 -14.60 -0.93
N ILE A 397 21.81 -14.74 -1.62
CA ILE A 397 21.76 -14.92 -3.08
C ILE A 397 22.22 -13.66 -3.79
N ILE A 398 21.73 -12.48 -3.39
CA ILE A 398 22.16 -11.20 -3.97
C ILE A 398 23.64 -10.95 -3.65
N ASN A 399 24.08 -11.27 -2.44
CA ASN A 399 25.45 -11.04 -2.01
C ASN A 399 26.47 -11.97 -2.71
N GLN A 400 26.06 -13.17 -3.15
CA GLN A 400 26.93 -14.12 -3.84
C GLN A 400 27.01 -13.91 -5.34
N SER A 401 26.07 -13.21 -5.94
CA SER A 401 25.93 -13.11 -7.41
C SER A 401 26.99 -12.24 -8.09
N ASN A 402 27.90 -11.56 -7.37
CA ASN A 402 28.88 -10.58 -7.90
C ASN A 402 28.31 -9.57 -8.92
N ILE A 403 26.98 -9.49 -8.99
CA ILE A 403 26.28 -8.50 -9.82
C ILE A 403 26.42 -7.17 -9.08
N PRO A 404 26.72 -6.05 -9.77
CA PRO A 404 26.76 -4.74 -9.12
C PRO A 404 25.45 -4.52 -8.39
N GLN A 405 25.47 -4.62 -7.08
CA GLN A 405 24.29 -4.32 -6.26
C GLN A 405 23.84 -2.93 -6.65
N GLY A 406 22.62 -2.81 -7.10
CA GLY A 406 21.99 -1.51 -7.21
C GLY A 406 22.23 -0.84 -5.86
N LYS A 407 22.98 0.27 -5.84
CA LYS A 407 23.49 0.89 -4.63
C LYS A 407 22.38 0.91 -3.57
N SER A 408 22.62 0.33 -2.40
CA SER A 408 21.67 0.40 -1.30
C SER A 408 21.40 1.88 -0.99
N MET A 409 20.23 2.19 -0.45
CA MET A 409 19.93 3.56 -0.01
C MET A 409 21.08 4.11 0.86
N ASN A 410 21.65 3.27 1.74
CA ASN A 410 22.80 3.64 2.56
C ASN A 410 24.08 3.89 1.75
N SER A 411 24.34 3.12 0.68
CA SER A 411 25.52 3.37 -0.17
C SER A 411 25.33 4.60 -1.06
N ILE A 412 24.11 4.83 -1.57
CA ILE A 412 23.78 6.07 -2.28
C ILE A 412 23.95 7.27 -1.35
N LEU A 413 23.51 7.16 -0.12
CA LEU A 413 23.62 8.20 0.89
C LEU A 413 25.07 8.44 1.30
N GLN A 414 25.88 7.40 1.45
CA GLN A 414 27.32 7.55 1.68
C GLN A 414 28.06 8.17 0.50
N ASP A 415 27.69 7.81 -0.74
CA ASP A 415 28.25 8.45 -1.93
C ASP A 415 27.91 9.94 -2.00
N ILE A 416 26.68 10.33 -1.65
CA ILE A 416 26.25 11.73 -1.57
C ILE A 416 27.04 12.48 -0.48
N LEU A 417 27.23 11.86 0.69
CA LEU A 417 28.01 12.42 1.78
C LEU A 417 29.49 12.61 1.40
N ASN A 418 30.08 11.59 0.76
CA ASN A 418 31.47 11.63 0.33
C ASN A 418 31.66 12.72 -0.76
N LYS A 419 30.78 12.84 -1.73
CA LYS A 419 30.81 13.90 -2.74
C LYS A 419 30.67 15.30 -2.13
N ARG A 420 29.88 15.48 -1.06
CA ARG A 420 29.77 16.76 -0.35
C ARG A 420 31.01 17.10 0.46
N LYS A 421 31.73 16.08 1.01
CA LYS A 421 33.02 16.28 1.71
C LYS A 421 34.17 16.63 0.75
N GLU A 422 34.09 16.16 -0.51
CA GLU A 422 35.08 16.41 -1.53
C GLU A 422 34.85 17.72 -2.32
N GLY A 423 33.85 18.51 -1.96
CA GLY A 423 33.61 19.85 -2.52
C GLY A 423 33.26 19.87 -4.02
N LYS A 424 32.72 18.78 -4.55
CA LYS A 424 32.27 18.66 -5.94
C LYS A 424 30.75 18.51 -6.06
#